data_47b0f56e985ca83c2fd088340e84ae7e
#
_entry.id   47b0f56e985ca83c2fd088340e84ae7e
#
_cell.length_a   1.000
_cell.length_b   1.000
_cell.length_c   1.000
_cell.angle_alpha   90.00
_cell.angle_beta   90.00
_cell.angle_gamma   90.00
#
_symmetry.space_group_name_H-M   'P 1'
#
loop_
_entity.id
_entity.type
_entity.pdbx_description
1 polymer ?
#
loop_
_entity_poly.entity_id
_entity_poly.type
_entity_poly.pdbx_seq_one_letter_code
_entity_poly.pdbx_strand_id
1 'polypeptide(L)'
;AVAVSLLRLARDRTSSDAITLWLIEHLIEQGLNRLITFFFIDGALGVDLKQLHPEAIMLLVDETLRVNDLPLAARLQSLMDGPPAGVDDGAWTVRTARILILGGEAVRGAHQLGEWLAGIQQITPDSLDRVMQIMFDLQFIGEHRLALELFEVAAPLAQTEGHRRELFFWSAQSFYEIGDFALSAAYYLESARLAGKRNPFWEKSALYQAAQALESALFYDDAARVYNRLLGSSPDPKMQAKLRYRLAQIEHIRKRDLSP
;
A
#
# COMPACT_ATOMS: atom_id res chain seq x y z
N ALA A 1 -27.90 -20.32 -22.98
CA ALA A 1 -27.94 -20.63 -24.44
C ALA A 1 -28.42 -19.43 -25.25
N VAL A 2 -29.56 -18.82 -24.93
CA VAL A 2 -30.15 -17.71 -25.72
C VAL A 2 -29.24 -16.49 -25.80
N ALA A 3 -28.73 -16.02 -24.70
CA ALA A 3 -27.83 -14.83 -24.63
C ALA A 3 -26.54 -15.03 -25.47
N VAL A 4 -25.94 -16.21 -25.39
CA VAL A 4 -24.75 -16.57 -26.18
C VAL A 4 -25.06 -16.57 -27.67
N SER A 5 -26.26 -17.05 -28.05
CA SER A 5 -26.70 -17.02 -29.42
C SER A 5 -27.00 -15.60 -29.92
N LEU A 6 -27.58 -14.75 -29.05
CA LEU A 6 -27.83 -13.34 -29.34
C LEU A 6 -26.54 -12.56 -29.53
N LEU A 7 -25.50 -12.77 -28.68
CA LEU A 7 -24.18 -12.15 -28.86
C LEU A 7 -23.57 -12.47 -30.23
N ARG A 8 -23.69 -13.71 -30.69
CA ARG A 8 -23.20 -14.14 -32.03
C ARG A 8 -24.00 -13.53 -33.20
N LEU A 9 -25.24 -13.13 -32.96
CA LEU A 9 -26.14 -12.55 -33.96
C LEU A 9 -26.19 -11.02 -33.91
N ALA A 10 -25.65 -10.38 -32.85
CA ALA A 10 -25.66 -8.93 -32.76
C ALA A 10 -24.86 -8.30 -33.91
N ARG A 11 -25.52 -7.43 -34.70
CA ARG A 11 -24.93 -6.80 -35.87
C ARG A 11 -24.30 -5.44 -35.59
N ASP A 12 -24.71 -4.83 -34.53
CA ASP A 12 -24.16 -3.51 -34.07
C ASP A 12 -23.51 -3.63 -32.70
N ARG A 13 -22.56 -2.69 -32.43
CA ARG A 13 -21.76 -2.70 -31.21
C ARG A 13 -22.61 -2.44 -29.97
N THR A 14 -23.55 -1.51 -30.05
CA THR A 14 -24.40 -1.12 -28.91
C THR A 14 -25.25 -2.29 -28.41
N SER A 15 -25.87 -3.04 -29.34
CA SER A 15 -26.63 -4.23 -28.98
C SER A 15 -25.75 -5.33 -28.41
N SER A 16 -24.54 -5.49 -28.93
CA SER A 16 -23.55 -6.44 -28.41
C SER A 16 -23.12 -6.09 -27.00
N ASP A 17 -22.83 -4.82 -26.70
CA ASP A 17 -22.40 -4.34 -25.39
C ASP A 17 -23.51 -4.54 -24.34
N ALA A 18 -24.75 -4.18 -24.66
CA ALA A 18 -25.89 -4.36 -23.76
C ALA A 18 -26.17 -5.85 -23.44
N ILE A 19 -26.07 -6.73 -24.43
CA ILE A 19 -26.23 -8.17 -24.24
C ILE A 19 -25.07 -8.74 -23.41
N THR A 20 -23.86 -8.27 -23.64
CA THR A 20 -22.66 -8.70 -22.89
C THR A 20 -22.78 -8.31 -21.45
N LEU A 21 -23.10 -7.04 -21.15
CA LEU A 21 -23.29 -6.53 -19.81
C LEU A 21 -24.36 -7.32 -19.07
N TRP A 22 -25.56 -7.46 -19.66
CA TRP A 22 -26.64 -8.25 -19.10
C TRP A 22 -26.24 -9.71 -18.83
N LEU A 23 -25.48 -10.34 -19.74
CA LEU A 23 -25.02 -11.72 -19.52
C LEU A 23 -24.08 -11.85 -18.35
N ILE A 24 -23.12 -10.93 -18.19
CA ILE A 24 -22.17 -10.92 -17.07
C ILE A 24 -22.94 -10.72 -15.77
N GLU A 25 -23.81 -9.71 -15.67
CA GLU A 25 -24.64 -9.43 -14.50
C GLU A 25 -25.49 -10.65 -14.12
N HIS A 26 -26.19 -11.25 -15.09
CA HIS A 26 -27.01 -12.43 -14.85
C HIS A 26 -26.21 -13.63 -14.35
N LEU A 27 -25.02 -13.87 -14.88
CA LEU A 27 -24.13 -14.95 -14.39
C LEU A 27 -23.64 -14.69 -12.98
N ILE A 28 -23.34 -13.43 -12.62
CA ILE A 28 -22.96 -13.03 -11.27
C ILE A 28 -24.14 -13.29 -10.30
N GLU A 29 -25.33 -12.81 -10.62
CA GLU A 29 -26.55 -12.98 -9.81
C GLU A 29 -26.88 -14.47 -9.54
N GLN A 30 -26.65 -15.33 -10.53
CA GLN A 30 -26.85 -16.77 -10.38
C GLN A 30 -25.68 -17.50 -9.71
N GLY A 31 -24.60 -16.81 -9.35
CA GLY A 31 -23.39 -17.41 -8.76
C GLY A 31 -22.61 -18.33 -9.72
N LEU A 32 -22.82 -18.15 -11.04
CA LEU A 32 -22.23 -18.97 -12.10
C LEU A 32 -20.87 -18.45 -12.56
N ASN A 33 -20.00 -18.10 -11.63
CA ASN A 33 -18.73 -17.39 -11.86
C ASN A 33 -17.76 -18.17 -12.76
N ARG A 34 -17.77 -19.52 -12.69
CA ARG A 34 -16.96 -20.35 -13.60
C ARG A 34 -17.35 -20.18 -15.07
N LEU A 35 -18.61 -19.85 -15.34
CA LEU A 35 -19.06 -19.59 -16.71
C LEU A 35 -18.59 -18.20 -17.18
N ILE A 36 -18.42 -17.23 -16.28
CA ILE A 36 -17.83 -15.94 -16.63
C ILE A 36 -16.39 -16.15 -17.09
N THR A 37 -15.59 -16.87 -16.30
CA THR A 37 -14.22 -17.23 -16.68
C THR A 37 -14.19 -17.95 -18.01
N PHE A 38 -14.97 -19.01 -18.17
CA PHE A 38 -15.01 -19.80 -19.39
C PHE A 38 -15.42 -18.99 -20.63
N PHE A 39 -16.43 -18.14 -20.50
CA PHE A 39 -16.95 -17.39 -21.66
C PHE A 39 -16.06 -16.21 -22.05
N PHE A 40 -15.61 -15.43 -21.08
CA PHE A 40 -14.93 -14.15 -21.34
C PHE A 40 -13.41 -14.26 -21.19
N ILE A 41 -12.91 -14.96 -20.20
CA ILE A 41 -11.46 -15.03 -19.91
C ILE A 41 -10.79 -16.11 -20.77
N ASP A 42 -11.38 -17.32 -20.83
CA ASP A 42 -10.87 -18.44 -21.65
C ASP A 42 -11.25 -18.27 -23.13
N GLY A 43 -12.05 -17.25 -23.45
CA GLY A 43 -12.37 -16.87 -24.81
C GLY A 43 -13.37 -17.79 -25.50
N ALA A 44 -14.17 -18.57 -24.79
CA ALA A 44 -15.15 -19.49 -25.40
C ALA A 44 -16.23 -18.79 -26.28
N LEU A 45 -16.46 -17.49 -26.02
CA LEU A 45 -17.33 -16.66 -26.87
C LEU A 45 -16.58 -15.99 -28.03
N GLY A 46 -15.25 -15.99 -28.05
CA GLY A 46 -14.46 -15.29 -29.06
C GLY A 46 -14.55 -13.76 -28.94
N VAL A 47 -14.94 -13.24 -27.78
CA VAL A 47 -15.04 -11.80 -27.55
C VAL A 47 -13.65 -11.27 -27.28
N ASP A 48 -13.25 -10.21 -27.97
CA ASP A 48 -12.02 -9.47 -27.65
C ASP A 48 -12.28 -8.57 -26.44
N LEU A 49 -11.61 -8.89 -25.32
CA LEU A 49 -11.75 -8.15 -24.06
C LEU A 49 -11.45 -6.64 -24.21
N LYS A 50 -10.56 -6.26 -25.15
CA LYS A 50 -10.24 -4.85 -25.41
C LYS A 50 -11.38 -4.07 -26.06
N GLN A 51 -12.36 -4.76 -26.61
CA GLN A 51 -13.52 -4.16 -27.26
C GLN A 51 -14.74 -4.13 -26.36
N LEU A 52 -14.66 -4.70 -25.16
CA LEU A 52 -15.75 -4.67 -24.19
C LEU A 52 -16.01 -3.24 -23.69
N HIS A 53 -17.28 -2.98 -23.39
CA HIS A 53 -17.65 -1.73 -22.71
C HIS A 53 -16.95 -1.63 -21.33
N PRO A 54 -16.48 -0.44 -20.91
CA PRO A 54 -15.78 -0.27 -19.63
C PRO A 54 -16.52 -0.84 -18.41
N GLU A 55 -17.86 -0.72 -18.38
CA GLU A 55 -18.67 -1.29 -17.30
C GLU A 55 -18.58 -2.82 -17.24
N ALA A 56 -18.56 -3.49 -18.40
CA ALA A 56 -18.40 -4.93 -18.45
C ALA A 56 -17.03 -5.38 -17.97
N ILE A 57 -15.96 -4.63 -18.33
CA ILE A 57 -14.61 -4.89 -17.81
C ILE A 57 -14.60 -4.70 -16.30
N MET A 58 -15.23 -3.65 -15.77
CA MET A 58 -15.31 -3.39 -14.34
C MET A 58 -15.97 -4.55 -13.58
N LEU A 59 -17.08 -5.08 -14.09
CA LEU A 59 -17.73 -6.26 -13.49
C LEU A 59 -16.83 -7.49 -13.50
N LEU A 60 -16.06 -7.71 -14.58
CA LEU A 60 -15.08 -8.79 -14.64
C LEU A 60 -13.93 -8.58 -13.65
N VAL A 61 -13.44 -7.36 -13.48
CA VAL A 61 -12.45 -7.02 -12.45
C VAL A 61 -13.00 -7.31 -11.06
N ASP A 62 -14.21 -6.84 -10.74
CA ASP A 62 -14.82 -7.06 -9.43
C ASP A 62 -15.00 -8.55 -9.14
N GLU A 63 -15.39 -9.34 -10.12
CA GLU A 63 -15.56 -10.78 -9.98
C GLU A 63 -14.20 -11.48 -9.76
N THR A 64 -13.14 -11.08 -10.47
CA THR A 64 -11.81 -11.64 -10.28
C THR A 64 -11.22 -11.28 -8.91
N LEU A 65 -11.49 -10.06 -8.42
CA LEU A 65 -11.13 -9.67 -7.04
C LEU A 65 -11.89 -10.49 -6.00
N ARG A 66 -13.19 -10.77 -6.23
CA ARG A 66 -14.02 -11.58 -5.33
C ARG A 66 -13.50 -13.02 -5.17
N VAL A 67 -12.94 -13.59 -6.24
CA VAL A 67 -12.32 -14.93 -6.20
C VAL A 67 -10.82 -14.89 -5.90
N ASN A 68 -10.29 -13.70 -5.55
CA ASN A 68 -8.88 -13.46 -5.21
C ASN A 68 -7.89 -13.79 -6.34
N ASP A 69 -8.31 -13.64 -7.60
CA ASP A 69 -7.41 -13.74 -8.75
C ASP A 69 -6.84 -12.36 -9.10
N LEU A 70 -5.89 -11.90 -8.26
CA LEU A 70 -5.30 -10.58 -8.36
C LEU A 70 -4.53 -10.33 -9.68
N PRO A 71 -3.73 -11.29 -10.20
CA PRO A 71 -3.05 -11.10 -11.48
C PRO A 71 -4.02 -10.91 -12.65
N LEU A 72 -5.13 -11.64 -12.66
CA LEU A 72 -6.15 -11.49 -13.69
C LEU A 72 -6.89 -10.16 -13.54
N ALA A 73 -7.21 -9.75 -12.31
CA ALA A 73 -7.81 -8.45 -12.04
C ALA A 73 -6.93 -7.31 -12.57
N ALA A 74 -5.61 -7.36 -12.35
CA ALA A 74 -4.67 -6.36 -12.84
C ALA A 74 -4.64 -6.32 -14.39
N ARG A 75 -4.61 -7.48 -15.03
CA ARG A 75 -4.68 -7.57 -16.50
C ARG A 75 -5.96 -6.94 -17.06
N LEU A 76 -7.11 -7.24 -16.46
CA LEU A 76 -8.40 -6.68 -16.89
C LEU A 76 -8.46 -5.18 -16.62
N GLN A 77 -8.02 -4.74 -15.45
CA GLN A 77 -7.93 -3.32 -15.10
C GLN A 77 -7.07 -2.53 -16.09
N SER A 78 -5.99 -3.13 -16.58
CA SER A 78 -5.08 -2.55 -17.57
C SER A 78 -5.69 -2.37 -18.96
N LEU A 79 -6.87 -2.93 -19.24
CA LEU A 79 -7.60 -2.69 -20.48
C LEU A 79 -8.41 -1.39 -20.48
N MET A 80 -8.50 -0.73 -19.31
CA MET A 80 -9.27 0.50 -19.16
C MET A 80 -8.31 1.71 -19.17
N ASP A 81 -8.57 2.65 -20.06
CA ASP A 81 -7.77 3.88 -20.22
C ASP A 81 -8.10 4.95 -19.16
N GLY A 82 -9.18 4.79 -18.42
CA GLY A 82 -9.63 5.74 -17.41
C GLY A 82 -10.90 5.32 -16.69
N PRO A 83 -11.40 6.18 -15.77
CA PRO A 83 -12.61 5.89 -15.02
C PRO A 83 -13.85 5.84 -15.90
N PRO A 84 -14.81 4.95 -15.62
CA PRO A 84 -16.13 5.01 -16.20
C PRO A 84 -16.85 6.33 -15.88
N ALA A 85 -17.86 6.67 -16.67
CA ALA A 85 -18.65 7.87 -16.47
C ALA A 85 -19.24 7.94 -15.03
N GLY A 86 -19.04 9.07 -14.35
CA GLY A 86 -19.56 9.28 -13.01
C GLY A 86 -18.71 8.72 -11.86
N VAL A 87 -17.59 8.07 -12.15
CA VAL A 87 -16.62 7.62 -11.13
C VAL A 87 -15.63 8.75 -10.83
N ASP A 88 -15.38 9.00 -9.55
CA ASP A 88 -14.39 9.97 -9.10
C ASP A 88 -12.97 9.54 -9.50
N ASP A 89 -12.23 10.47 -10.11
CA ASP A 89 -10.90 10.21 -10.68
C ASP A 89 -9.88 9.77 -9.62
N GLY A 90 -9.92 10.39 -8.44
CA GLY A 90 -9.03 10.02 -7.33
C GLY A 90 -9.37 8.63 -6.76
N ALA A 91 -10.64 8.34 -6.54
CA ALA A 91 -11.08 7.03 -6.08
C ALA A 91 -10.73 5.92 -7.09
N TRP A 92 -10.88 6.23 -8.38
CA TRP A 92 -10.48 5.34 -9.46
C TRP A 92 -8.97 5.07 -9.45
N THR A 93 -8.15 6.13 -9.37
CA THR A 93 -6.69 6.02 -9.38
C THR A 93 -6.19 5.20 -8.19
N VAL A 94 -6.70 5.48 -6.99
CA VAL A 94 -6.35 4.73 -5.77
C VAL A 94 -6.72 3.26 -5.92
N ARG A 95 -7.93 2.95 -6.41
CA ARG A 95 -8.37 1.57 -6.65
C ARG A 95 -7.48 0.87 -7.69
N THR A 96 -7.26 1.52 -8.83
CA THR A 96 -6.47 0.97 -9.94
C THR A 96 -5.04 0.67 -9.51
N ALA A 97 -4.39 1.63 -8.83
CA ALA A 97 -3.04 1.44 -8.32
C ALA A 97 -2.95 0.23 -7.40
N ARG A 98 -3.90 0.07 -6.48
CA ARG A 98 -3.93 -1.07 -5.56
C ARG A 98 -4.08 -2.41 -6.28
N ILE A 99 -4.99 -2.49 -7.27
CA ILE A 99 -5.19 -3.70 -8.08
C ILE A 99 -3.91 -4.07 -8.84
N LEU A 100 -3.25 -3.09 -9.47
CA LEU A 100 -2.01 -3.31 -10.19
C LEU A 100 -0.89 -3.78 -9.25
N ILE A 101 -0.70 -3.13 -8.11
CA ILE A 101 0.34 -3.46 -7.13
C ILE A 101 0.17 -4.91 -6.64
N LEU A 102 -1.01 -5.24 -6.16
CA LEU A 102 -1.29 -6.57 -5.62
C LEU A 102 -1.36 -7.65 -6.70
N GLY A 103 -1.64 -7.27 -7.94
CA GLY A 103 -1.66 -8.16 -9.11
C GLY A 103 -0.30 -8.40 -9.75
N GLY A 104 0.79 -7.84 -9.17
CA GLY A 104 2.17 -8.06 -9.63
C GLY A 104 2.73 -6.96 -10.55
N GLU A 105 2.00 -5.88 -10.79
CA GLU A 105 2.45 -4.71 -11.56
C GLU A 105 2.79 -3.53 -10.63
N ALA A 106 3.59 -3.78 -9.57
CA ALA A 106 3.83 -2.83 -8.49
C ALA A 106 4.41 -1.49 -8.97
N VAL A 107 5.39 -1.53 -9.86
CA VAL A 107 6.02 -0.32 -10.43
C VAL A 107 4.99 0.56 -11.15
N ARG A 108 4.15 -0.05 -11.98
CA ARG A 108 3.13 0.67 -12.75
C ARG A 108 2.07 1.29 -11.84
N GLY A 109 1.57 0.51 -10.87
CA GLY A 109 0.58 1.01 -9.92
C GLY A 109 1.11 2.14 -9.04
N ALA A 110 2.34 2.01 -8.52
CA ALA A 110 3.00 3.05 -7.74
C ALA A 110 3.23 4.33 -8.56
N HIS A 111 3.69 4.21 -9.80
CA HIS A 111 3.91 5.36 -10.69
C HIS A 111 2.61 6.12 -10.96
N GLN A 112 1.52 5.43 -11.34
CA GLN A 112 0.22 6.08 -11.57
C GLN A 112 -0.31 6.81 -10.33
N LEU A 113 -0.17 6.21 -9.16
CA LEU A 113 -0.56 6.84 -7.89
C LEU A 113 0.31 8.05 -7.58
N GLY A 114 1.63 7.94 -7.79
CA GLY A 114 2.59 9.02 -7.58
C GLY A 114 2.33 10.23 -8.49
N GLU A 115 2.06 10.01 -9.77
CA GLU A 115 1.70 11.07 -10.71
C GLU A 115 0.43 11.81 -10.30
N TRP A 116 -0.60 11.05 -9.90
CA TRP A 116 -1.84 11.65 -9.41
C TRP A 116 -1.62 12.47 -8.13
N LEU A 117 -0.89 11.93 -7.14
CA LEU A 117 -0.56 12.64 -5.91
C LEU A 117 0.23 13.93 -6.17
N ALA A 118 1.19 13.89 -7.11
CA ALA A 118 1.98 15.06 -7.49
C ALA A 118 1.14 16.15 -8.20
N GLY A 119 0.04 15.77 -8.84
CA GLY A 119 -0.87 16.67 -9.54
C GLY A 119 -1.90 17.37 -8.66
N ILE A 120 -2.11 16.93 -7.42
CA ILE A 120 -3.11 17.50 -6.52
C ILE A 120 -2.47 18.40 -5.47
N GLN A 121 -3.21 19.43 -5.05
CA GLN A 121 -2.74 20.36 -4.00
C GLN A 121 -3.25 19.99 -2.61
N GLN A 122 -4.36 19.27 -2.53
CA GLN A 122 -5.00 18.89 -1.28
C GLN A 122 -5.62 17.51 -1.41
N ILE A 123 -5.67 16.81 -0.29
CA ILE A 123 -6.32 15.51 -0.17
C ILE A 123 -7.12 15.48 1.14
N THR A 124 -8.28 14.80 1.13
CA THR A 124 -9.01 14.60 2.37
C THR A 124 -8.29 13.60 3.28
N PRO A 125 -8.46 13.69 4.61
CA PRO A 125 -7.89 12.71 5.53
C PRO A 125 -8.22 11.26 5.15
N ASP A 126 -9.48 10.95 4.85
CA ASP A 126 -9.93 9.61 4.47
C ASP A 126 -9.28 9.11 3.14
N SER A 127 -9.06 10.03 2.19
CA SER A 127 -8.38 9.67 0.94
C SER A 127 -6.89 9.42 1.17
N LEU A 128 -6.26 10.19 2.06
CA LEU A 128 -4.86 9.96 2.44
C LEU A 128 -4.69 8.62 3.16
N ASP A 129 -5.64 8.24 4.05
CA ASP A 129 -5.62 6.94 4.71
C ASP A 129 -5.67 5.78 3.69
N ARG A 130 -6.51 5.91 2.64
CA ARG A 130 -6.56 4.91 1.56
C ARG A 130 -5.26 4.84 0.76
N VAL A 131 -4.62 5.98 0.49
CA VAL A 131 -3.31 6.05 -0.15
C VAL A 131 -2.24 5.39 0.73
N MET A 132 -2.24 5.69 2.04
CA MET A 132 -1.32 5.07 2.99
C MET A 132 -1.49 3.54 3.04
N GLN A 133 -2.73 3.05 2.90
CA GLN A 133 -2.96 1.60 2.82
C GLN A 133 -2.24 0.95 1.62
N ILE A 134 -2.16 1.65 0.48
CA ILE A 134 -1.40 1.16 -0.69
C ILE A 134 0.11 1.14 -0.40
N MET A 135 0.61 2.14 0.31
CA MET A 135 2.01 2.16 0.74
C MET A 135 2.32 0.98 1.68
N PHE A 136 1.39 0.61 2.56
CA PHE A 136 1.51 -0.58 3.41
C PHE A 136 1.44 -1.88 2.59
N ASP A 137 0.59 -1.95 1.56
CA ASP A 137 0.56 -3.09 0.65
C ASP A 137 1.92 -3.25 -0.07
N LEU A 138 2.56 -2.15 -0.51
CA LEU A 138 3.92 -2.16 -1.07
C LEU A 138 4.97 -2.65 -0.06
N GLN A 139 4.92 -2.16 1.18
CA GLN A 139 5.81 -2.65 2.24
C GLN A 139 5.62 -4.15 2.50
N PHE A 140 4.37 -4.60 2.52
CA PHE A 140 4.03 -6.01 2.74
C PHE A 140 4.59 -6.95 1.66
N ILE A 141 4.59 -6.52 0.40
CA ILE A 141 5.18 -7.29 -0.72
C ILE A 141 6.70 -7.07 -0.88
N GLY A 142 7.33 -6.27 0.00
CA GLY A 142 8.77 -6.02 0.00
C GLY A 142 9.23 -4.88 -0.92
N GLU A 143 8.31 -4.16 -1.55
CA GLU A 143 8.61 -3.05 -2.46
C GLU A 143 8.83 -1.72 -1.69
N HIS A 144 9.78 -1.74 -0.75
CA HIS A 144 10.05 -0.63 0.17
C HIS A 144 10.50 0.65 -0.53
N ARG A 145 11.22 0.55 -1.66
CA ARG A 145 11.66 1.74 -2.42
C ARG A 145 10.48 2.47 -3.05
N LEU A 146 9.55 1.73 -3.66
CA LEU A 146 8.31 2.31 -4.23
C LEU A 146 7.42 2.92 -3.13
N ALA A 147 7.35 2.27 -1.96
CA ALA A 147 6.64 2.84 -0.81
C ALA A 147 7.27 4.18 -0.38
N LEU A 148 8.61 4.29 -0.32
CA LEU A 148 9.32 5.51 0.03
C LEU A 148 9.05 6.64 -0.96
N GLU A 149 9.06 6.37 -2.25
CA GLU A 149 8.73 7.35 -3.30
C GLU A 149 7.30 7.92 -3.07
N LEU A 150 6.33 7.05 -2.79
CA LEU A 150 4.97 7.49 -2.50
C LEU A 150 4.85 8.26 -1.18
N PHE A 151 5.55 7.84 -0.12
CA PHE A 151 5.60 8.56 1.15
C PHE A 151 6.15 9.98 0.96
N GLU A 152 7.18 10.15 0.15
CA GLU A 152 7.78 11.46 -0.15
C GLU A 152 6.78 12.38 -0.86
N VAL A 153 6.09 11.89 -1.89
CA VAL A 153 5.08 12.67 -2.63
C VAL A 153 3.85 12.98 -1.76
N ALA A 154 3.45 12.08 -0.87
CA ALA A 154 2.30 12.27 0.01
C ALA A 154 2.58 13.19 1.22
N ALA A 155 3.83 13.32 1.65
CA ALA A 155 4.20 14.07 2.87
C ALA A 155 3.72 15.54 2.87
N PRO A 156 3.84 16.31 1.77
CA PRO A 156 3.32 17.68 1.70
C PRO A 156 1.80 17.77 1.83
N LEU A 157 1.08 16.71 1.48
CA LEU A 157 -0.39 16.64 1.50
C LEU A 157 -0.93 16.32 2.90
N ALA A 158 -0.10 15.89 3.84
CA ALA A 158 -0.49 15.54 5.20
C ALA A 158 -0.82 16.78 6.03
N GLN A 159 -2.10 17.05 6.24
CA GLN A 159 -2.59 18.24 6.95
C GLN A 159 -2.54 18.07 8.47
N THR A 160 -2.68 16.85 9.00
CA THR A 160 -2.73 16.58 10.43
C THR A 160 -1.37 16.16 10.98
N GLU A 161 -1.10 16.47 12.27
CA GLU A 161 0.09 15.94 12.97
C GLU A 161 0.09 14.40 13.03
N GLY A 162 -1.12 13.79 13.09
CA GLY A 162 -1.30 12.35 13.06
C GLY A 162 -0.72 11.73 11.79
N HIS A 163 -1.20 12.17 10.63
CA HIS A 163 -0.71 11.69 9.34
C HIS A 163 0.79 11.92 9.16
N ARG A 164 1.29 13.13 9.48
CA ARG A 164 2.75 13.42 9.39
C ARG A 164 3.57 12.46 10.24
N ARG A 165 3.13 12.23 11.50
CA ARG A 165 3.77 11.28 12.41
C ARG A 165 3.80 9.86 11.84
N GLU A 166 2.69 9.41 11.25
CA GLU A 166 2.57 8.07 10.65
C GLU A 166 3.41 7.93 9.39
N LEU A 167 3.39 8.93 8.51
CA LEU A 167 4.26 8.95 7.33
C LEU A 167 5.73 8.82 7.72
N PHE A 168 6.21 9.58 8.72
CA PHE A 168 7.57 9.43 9.21
C PHE A 168 7.85 8.04 9.78
N PHE A 169 6.91 7.48 10.55
CA PHE A 169 7.10 6.15 11.15
C PHE A 169 7.23 5.06 10.09
N TRP A 170 6.33 5.04 9.13
CA TRP A 170 6.31 4.00 8.10
C TRP A 170 7.40 4.19 7.05
N SER A 171 7.79 5.43 6.73
CA SER A 171 8.99 5.68 5.94
C SER A 171 10.24 5.16 6.65
N ALA A 172 10.36 5.38 7.97
CA ALA A 172 11.46 4.85 8.78
C ALA A 172 11.53 3.32 8.71
N GLN A 173 10.39 2.63 8.74
CA GLN A 173 10.34 1.18 8.58
C GLN A 173 10.90 0.76 7.21
N SER A 174 10.49 1.43 6.13
CA SER A 174 11.02 1.12 4.79
C SER A 174 12.51 1.39 4.67
N PHE A 175 13.03 2.50 5.25
CA PHE A 175 14.47 2.76 5.30
C PHE A 175 15.22 1.66 6.07
N TYR A 176 14.64 1.14 7.16
CA TYR A 176 15.22 0.04 7.91
C TYR A 176 15.35 -1.23 7.06
N GLU A 177 14.29 -1.60 6.35
CA GLU A 177 14.23 -2.80 5.52
C GLU A 177 15.19 -2.76 4.32
N ILE A 178 15.44 -1.57 3.76
CA ILE A 178 16.45 -1.40 2.70
C ILE A 178 17.88 -1.21 3.21
N GLY A 179 18.10 -1.23 4.54
CA GLY A 179 19.41 -1.11 5.17
C GLY A 179 19.91 0.31 5.38
N ASP A 180 19.10 1.33 5.12
CA ASP A 180 19.45 2.73 5.41
C ASP A 180 19.09 3.08 6.87
N PHE A 181 19.84 2.47 7.78
CA PHE A 181 19.56 2.55 9.21
C PHE A 181 19.70 3.96 9.78
N ALA A 182 20.58 4.78 9.21
CA ALA A 182 20.77 6.16 9.68
C ALA A 182 19.53 7.02 9.37
N LEU A 183 19.01 6.95 8.14
CA LEU A 183 17.77 7.62 7.78
C LEU A 183 16.57 7.04 8.55
N SER A 184 16.51 5.72 8.67
CA SER A 184 15.49 5.07 9.51
C SER A 184 15.44 5.66 10.92
N ALA A 185 16.57 5.77 11.58
CA ALA A 185 16.66 6.36 12.93
C ALA A 185 16.17 7.81 12.96
N ALA A 186 16.60 8.62 11.99
CA ALA A 186 16.18 10.03 11.89
C ALA A 186 14.67 10.18 11.74
N TYR A 187 14.07 9.38 10.87
CA TYR A 187 12.63 9.40 10.61
C TYR A 187 11.82 8.89 11.82
N TYR A 188 12.26 7.84 12.52
CA TYR A 188 11.63 7.40 13.76
C TYR A 188 11.72 8.47 14.85
N LEU A 189 12.85 9.17 14.99
CA LEU A 189 12.99 10.28 15.95
C LEU A 189 12.04 11.43 15.64
N GLU A 190 11.86 11.75 14.35
CA GLU A 190 10.92 12.78 13.94
C GLU A 190 9.46 12.37 14.20
N SER A 191 9.09 11.12 13.95
CA SER A 191 7.79 10.55 14.32
C SER A 191 7.56 10.66 15.85
N ALA A 192 8.57 10.32 16.65
CA ALA A 192 8.51 10.44 18.10
C ALA A 192 8.33 11.89 18.56
N ARG A 193 9.02 12.84 17.92
CA ARG A 193 8.90 14.28 18.21
C ARG A 193 7.49 14.80 17.96
N LEU A 194 6.87 14.40 16.85
CA LEU A 194 5.50 14.77 16.51
C LEU A 194 4.46 14.13 17.44
N ALA A 195 4.71 12.91 17.93
CA ALA A 195 3.84 12.25 18.90
C ALA A 195 3.85 12.99 20.25
N GLY A 196 5.05 13.30 20.75
CA GLY A 196 5.27 14.03 22.00
C GLY A 196 4.41 13.54 23.16
N LYS A 197 4.12 14.45 24.11
CA LYS A 197 3.29 14.12 25.27
C LYS A 197 1.82 13.80 24.96
N ARG A 198 1.34 14.15 23.77
CA ARG A 198 -0.06 13.91 23.37
C ARG A 198 -0.33 12.43 23.07
N ASN A 199 0.69 11.71 22.61
CA ASN A 199 0.60 10.27 22.35
C ASN A 199 1.85 9.53 22.87
N PRO A 200 1.95 9.35 24.20
CA PRO A 200 3.15 8.77 24.83
C PRO A 200 3.39 7.31 24.45
N PHE A 201 2.37 6.58 24.04
CA PHE A 201 2.52 5.21 23.54
C PHE A 201 3.26 5.21 22.20
N TRP A 202 2.83 6.04 21.28
CA TRP A 202 3.48 6.19 19.97
C TRP A 202 4.91 6.73 20.11
N GLU A 203 5.10 7.77 20.94
CA GLU A 203 6.44 8.32 21.20
C GLU A 203 7.41 7.23 21.64
N LYS A 204 7.02 6.41 22.62
CA LYS A 204 7.86 5.32 23.11
C LYS A 204 8.14 4.25 22.06
N SER A 205 7.13 3.88 21.27
CA SER A 205 7.30 2.93 20.17
C SER A 205 8.29 3.46 19.14
N ALA A 206 8.13 4.69 18.68
CA ALA A 206 9.02 5.30 17.70
C ALA A 206 10.44 5.47 18.23
N LEU A 207 10.61 5.92 19.50
CA LEU A 207 11.93 6.00 20.14
C LEU A 207 12.61 4.64 20.25
N TYR A 208 11.86 3.58 20.56
CA TYR A 208 12.43 2.23 20.64
C TYR A 208 12.93 1.76 19.26
N GLN A 209 12.15 1.96 18.20
CA GLN A 209 12.58 1.66 16.84
C GLN A 209 13.77 2.52 16.40
N ALA A 210 13.78 3.81 16.75
CA ALA A 210 14.91 4.69 16.49
C ALA A 210 16.20 4.16 17.12
N ALA A 211 16.14 3.72 18.39
CA ALA A 211 17.30 3.18 19.07
C ALA A 211 17.81 1.88 18.42
N GLN A 212 16.91 1.02 17.95
CA GLN A 212 17.29 -0.18 17.19
C GLN A 212 17.94 0.17 15.84
N ALA A 213 17.42 1.16 15.13
CA ALA A 213 18.01 1.63 13.89
C ALA A 213 19.40 2.25 14.11
N LEU A 214 19.58 3.02 15.19
CA LEU A 214 20.89 3.55 15.59
C LEU A 214 21.90 2.44 15.92
N GLU A 215 21.48 1.37 16.62
CA GLU A 215 22.33 0.19 16.83
C GLU A 215 22.76 -0.44 15.49
N SER A 216 21.81 -0.61 14.56
CA SER A 216 22.08 -1.18 13.24
C SER A 216 22.98 -0.28 12.39
N ALA A 217 22.90 1.04 12.59
CA ALA A 217 23.81 2.03 12.00
C ALA A 217 25.17 2.13 12.70
N LEU A 218 25.42 1.34 13.76
CA LEU A 218 26.60 1.36 14.60
C LEU A 218 26.79 2.68 15.40
N PHE A 219 25.73 3.47 15.54
CA PHE A 219 25.71 4.71 16.35
C PHE A 219 25.39 4.40 17.82
N TYR A 220 26.26 3.63 18.45
CA TYR A 220 26.04 3.05 19.77
C TYR A 220 25.83 4.09 20.88
N ASP A 221 26.53 5.24 20.82
CA ASP A 221 26.35 6.30 21.82
C ASP A 221 24.98 6.95 21.72
N ASP A 222 24.48 7.14 20.50
CA ASP A 222 23.16 7.70 20.26
C ASP A 222 22.07 6.70 20.67
N ALA A 223 22.23 5.42 20.29
CA ALA A 223 21.33 4.35 20.70
C ALA A 223 21.22 4.27 22.23
N ALA A 224 22.34 4.29 22.94
CA ALA A 224 22.38 4.27 24.40
C ALA A 224 21.66 5.47 25.01
N ARG A 225 21.81 6.67 24.44
CA ARG A 225 21.09 7.87 24.92
C ARG A 225 19.56 7.70 24.78
N VAL A 226 19.10 7.18 23.66
CA VAL A 226 17.66 6.95 23.42
C VAL A 226 17.12 5.86 24.35
N TYR A 227 17.84 4.74 24.54
CA TYR A 227 17.43 3.68 25.46
C TYR A 227 17.38 4.17 26.91
N ASN A 228 18.34 4.99 27.35
CA ASN A 228 18.33 5.58 28.71
C ASN A 228 17.13 6.51 28.90
N ARG A 229 16.78 7.32 27.90
CA ARG A 229 15.55 8.15 27.93
C ARG A 229 14.30 7.30 28.10
N LEU A 230 14.19 6.20 27.33
CA LEU A 230 13.08 5.25 27.45
C LEU A 230 13.04 4.57 28.81
N LEU A 231 14.18 4.15 29.34
CA LEU A 231 14.30 3.49 30.65
C LEU A 231 13.81 4.41 31.79
N GLY A 232 14.16 5.70 31.76
CA GLY A 232 13.70 6.69 32.72
C GLY A 232 12.21 7.00 32.67
N SER A 233 11.54 6.72 31.52
CA SER A 233 10.11 7.02 31.31
C SER A 233 9.20 5.78 31.29
N SER A 234 9.75 4.58 31.37
CA SER A 234 8.98 3.33 31.30
C SER A 234 8.60 2.81 32.67
N PRO A 235 7.31 2.66 33.00
CA PRO A 235 6.86 2.04 34.25
C PRO A 235 6.85 0.50 34.17
N ASP A 236 6.92 -0.10 32.98
CA ASP A 236 6.81 -1.54 32.77
C ASP A 236 8.14 -2.25 33.10
N PRO A 237 8.16 -3.17 34.10
CA PRO A 237 9.37 -3.90 34.47
C PRO A 237 9.95 -4.78 33.34
N LYS A 238 9.08 -5.35 32.46
CA LYS A 238 9.53 -6.15 31.32
C LYS A 238 10.27 -5.28 30.31
N MET A 239 9.70 -4.12 29.98
CA MET A 239 10.35 -3.15 29.10
C MET A 239 11.66 -2.66 29.71
N GLN A 240 11.69 -2.33 31.00
CA GLN A 240 12.93 -1.93 31.68
C GLN A 240 14.02 -3.02 31.60
N ALA A 241 13.67 -4.28 31.81
CA ALA A 241 14.62 -5.38 31.69
C ALA A 241 15.18 -5.48 30.25
N LYS A 242 14.31 -5.35 29.23
CA LYS A 242 14.71 -5.36 27.83
C LYS A 242 15.66 -4.20 27.49
N LEU A 243 15.36 -3.00 27.98
CA LEU A 243 16.21 -1.81 27.76
C LEU A 243 17.57 -1.95 28.45
N ARG A 244 17.62 -2.43 29.72
CA ARG A 244 18.90 -2.69 30.43
C ARG A 244 19.74 -3.73 29.69
N TYR A 245 19.12 -4.78 29.16
CA TYR A 245 19.82 -5.78 28.38
C TYR A 245 20.47 -5.18 27.12
N ARG A 246 19.73 -4.34 26.37
CA ARG A 246 20.29 -3.65 25.17
C ARG A 246 21.44 -2.71 25.54
N LEU A 247 21.29 -1.95 26.61
CA LEU A 247 22.38 -1.06 27.12
C LEU A 247 23.64 -1.86 27.51
N ALA A 248 23.48 -3.01 28.18
CA ALA A 248 24.61 -3.88 28.54
C ALA A 248 25.32 -4.46 27.30
N GLN A 249 24.55 -4.82 26.24
CA GLN A 249 25.12 -5.27 24.96
C GLN A 249 25.96 -4.17 24.30
N ILE A 250 25.44 -2.94 24.23
CA ILE A 250 26.15 -1.79 23.67
C ILE A 250 27.44 -1.55 24.45
N GLU A 251 27.38 -1.57 25.77
CA GLU A 251 28.57 -1.37 26.62
C GLU A 251 29.63 -2.47 26.38
N HIS A 252 29.21 -3.71 26.20
CA HIS A 252 30.13 -4.81 25.91
C HIS A 252 30.82 -4.65 24.53
N ILE A 253 30.09 -4.23 23.50
CA ILE A 253 30.65 -3.95 22.17
C ILE A 253 31.70 -2.84 22.27
N ARG A 254 31.35 -1.74 22.92
CA ARG A 254 32.30 -0.57 23.12
C ARG A 254 33.56 -0.96 23.83
N LYS A 255 33.49 -1.79 24.89
CA LYS A 255 34.69 -2.26 25.62
C LYS A 255 35.57 -3.13 24.74
N ARG A 256 34.99 -3.96 23.90
CA ARG A 256 35.74 -4.82 22.96
C ARG A 256 36.45 -4.00 21.89
N ASP A 257 35.80 -2.97 21.34
CA ASP A 257 36.39 -2.10 20.30
C ASP A 257 37.45 -1.14 20.84
N LEU A 258 37.52 -0.95 22.16
CA LEU A 258 38.56 -0.17 22.86
C LEU A 258 39.71 -1.03 23.39
N SER A 259 39.62 -2.36 23.26
CA SER A 259 40.69 -3.26 23.66
C SER A 259 41.64 -3.47 22.47
N PRO A 260 42.96 -3.15 22.59
CA PRO A 260 43.91 -3.21 21.49
C PRO A 260 44.16 -4.63 21.00
#